data_f3fe7099f4feeb52015a6e0b9c457036
#
_entry.id   f3fe7099f4feeb52015a6e0b9c457036
#
_cell.length_a   1.000
_cell.length_b   1.000
_cell.length_c   1.000
_cell.angle_alpha   90.00
_cell.angle_beta   90.00
_cell.angle_gamma   90.00
#
_symmetry.space_group_name_H-M   'P 1'
#
loop_
_entity.id
_entity.type
_entity.pdbx_description
1 polymer ?
#
loop_
_entity_poly.entity_id
_entity_poly.type
_entity_poly.pdbx_seq_one_letter_code
_entity_poly.pdbx_strand_id
1 'polypeptide(L)'
;MWYPRPRPGMRETATARIGLGADGVLVVRVRKGAQQRPADARENLDTAVSETGGRRRPLLVDITGSPPLDAETRHLYSGQRLVTAFTALALLVEASPLGRMMGNIYFRVARPGIPTQLFVEEAQALTWLKGYLE
;
A
#
# COMPACT_ATOMS: atom_id res chain seq x y z
N MET A 1 -26.78 8.74 -10.57
CA MET A 1 -26.49 8.51 -10.12
C MET A 1 -25.73 8.60 -9.68
N TRP A 2 -26.09 8.69 -9.31
CA TRP A 2 -24.90 8.75 -8.88
C TRP A 2 -24.72 7.86 -7.88
N TYR A 3 -24.13 7.20 -7.90
CA TYR A 3 -23.88 6.35 -7.08
C TYR A 3 -22.94 6.58 -6.40
N PRO A 4 -22.95 6.14 -5.49
CA PRO A 4 -21.74 6.30 -5.04
C PRO A 4 -20.94 5.73 -6.01
N ARG A 5 -20.45 6.46 -6.77
CA ARG A 5 -19.42 6.01 -7.45
C ARG A 5 -18.29 5.81 -6.60
N PRO A 6 -17.42 4.96 -6.94
CA PRO A 6 -16.12 4.85 -6.33
C PRO A 6 -15.54 6.23 -6.30
N ARG A 7 -14.80 6.57 -5.27
CA ARG A 7 -14.15 7.82 -5.22
C ARG A 7 -13.47 8.10 -6.51
N PRO A 8 -13.50 9.33 -7.00
CA PRO A 8 -12.73 9.68 -8.17
C PRO A 8 -11.29 9.25 -7.99
N GLY A 9 -10.72 8.67 -9.02
CA GLY A 9 -9.33 8.20 -8.97
C GLY A 9 -9.15 6.79 -8.46
N MET A 10 -10.19 6.16 -7.92
CA MET A 10 -10.05 4.79 -7.45
C MET A 10 -9.98 3.85 -8.63
N ARG A 11 -8.94 3.06 -8.68
CA ARG A 11 -8.70 2.12 -9.77
C ARG A 11 -8.63 0.70 -9.27
N GLU A 12 -9.05 -0.25 -10.09
CA GLU A 12 -8.91 -1.66 -9.78
C GLU A 12 -7.84 -2.27 -10.66
N THR A 13 -6.97 -3.06 -10.03
CA THR A 13 -6.02 -3.91 -10.74
C THR A 13 -6.45 -5.36 -10.56
N ALA A 14 -5.67 -6.29 -11.06
CA ALA A 14 -5.99 -7.70 -10.89
C ALA A 14 -6.07 -8.12 -9.41
N THR A 15 -5.29 -7.48 -8.53
CA THR A 15 -5.18 -7.91 -7.14
C THR A 15 -5.51 -6.83 -6.11
N ALA A 16 -5.76 -5.59 -6.53
CA ALA A 16 -5.90 -4.49 -5.57
C ALA A 16 -6.86 -3.41 -6.05
N ARG A 17 -7.23 -2.54 -5.12
CA ARG A 17 -7.94 -1.29 -5.40
C ARG A 17 -7.05 -0.15 -4.93
N ILE A 18 -6.84 0.84 -5.77
CA ILE A 18 -5.83 1.87 -5.56
C ILE A 18 -6.44 3.23 -5.84
N GLY A 19 -6.23 4.17 -4.93
CA GLY A 19 -6.75 5.51 -5.13
C GLY A 19 -6.21 6.52 -4.14
N LEU A 20 -6.30 7.78 -4.53
CA LEU A 20 -5.89 8.90 -3.68
C LEU A 20 -7.08 9.33 -2.83
N GLY A 21 -6.90 9.30 -1.53
CA GLY A 21 -7.93 9.77 -0.61
C GLY A 21 -8.04 11.28 -0.59
N ALA A 22 -9.18 11.78 -0.12
CA ALA A 22 -9.40 13.22 -0.01
C ALA A 22 -8.41 13.88 0.94
N ASP A 23 -7.83 13.11 1.86
CA ASP A 23 -6.83 13.60 2.81
C ASP A 23 -5.41 13.66 2.25
N GLY A 24 -5.22 13.29 0.98
CA GLY A 24 -3.90 13.32 0.36
C GLY A 24 -3.09 12.05 0.53
N VAL A 25 -3.63 11.03 1.19
CA VAL A 25 -2.96 9.75 1.39
C VAL A 25 -3.34 8.81 0.24
N LEU A 26 -2.33 8.18 -0.37
CA LEU A 26 -2.60 7.18 -1.39
C LEU A 26 -2.86 5.83 -0.71
N VAL A 27 -3.90 5.14 -1.15
CA VAL A 27 -4.32 3.88 -0.52
C VAL A 27 -4.27 2.75 -1.54
N VAL A 28 -3.59 1.67 -1.16
CA VAL A 28 -3.57 0.42 -1.91
C VAL A 28 -4.21 -0.64 -1.03
N ARG A 29 -5.33 -1.21 -1.47
CA ARG A 29 -6.00 -2.30 -0.74
C ARG A 29 -5.91 -3.56 -1.55
N VAL A 30 -5.10 -4.50 -1.07
CA VAL A 30 -5.00 -5.80 -1.72
C VAL A 30 -6.26 -6.61 -1.38
N ARG A 31 -6.86 -7.23 -2.39
CA ARG A 31 -8.06 -8.04 -2.16
C ARG A 31 -7.74 -9.23 -1.29
N LYS A 32 -8.65 -9.57 -0.38
CA LYS A 32 -8.49 -10.72 0.47
C LYS A 32 -8.31 -11.98 -0.37
N GLY A 33 -7.33 -12.78 -0.01
CA GLY A 33 -7.05 -14.02 -0.70
C GLY A 33 -6.37 -13.88 -2.06
N ALA A 34 -6.13 -12.66 -2.52
CA ALA A 34 -5.49 -12.46 -3.82
C ALA A 34 -4.02 -12.85 -3.73
N GLN A 35 -3.60 -13.77 -4.60
CA GLN A 35 -2.20 -14.16 -4.67
C GLN A 35 -1.48 -13.25 -5.66
N GLN A 36 -0.60 -12.42 -5.16
CA GLN A 36 0.14 -11.50 -6.00
C GLN A 36 1.36 -12.18 -6.60
N ARG A 37 1.54 -12.00 -7.89
CA ARG A 37 2.70 -12.44 -8.65
C ARG A 37 3.53 -11.22 -9.02
N PRO A 38 4.75 -11.39 -9.54
CA PRO A 38 5.56 -10.23 -9.95
C PRO A 38 4.85 -9.29 -10.91
N ALA A 39 4.09 -9.81 -11.88
CA ALA A 39 3.33 -8.96 -12.80
C ALA A 39 2.28 -8.13 -12.07
N ASP A 40 1.63 -8.69 -11.04
CA ASP A 40 0.64 -7.98 -10.25
C ASP A 40 1.31 -6.86 -9.44
N ALA A 41 2.47 -7.14 -8.87
CA ALA A 41 3.23 -6.13 -8.12
C ALA A 41 3.62 -4.96 -9.02
N ARG A 42 4.07 -5.25 -10.24
CA ARG A 42 4.40 -4.17 -11.19
C ARG A 42 3.17 -3.35 -11.54
N GLU A 43 2.05 -4.00 -11.81
CA GLU A 43 0.80 -3.30 -12.11
C GLU A 43 0.37 -2.41 -10.94
N ASN A 44 0.40 -2.96 -9.74
CA ASN A 44 -0.02 -2.21 -8.55
C ASN A 44 0.89 -1.01 -8.31
N LEU A 45 2.19 -1.20 -8.45
CA LEU A 45 3.14 -0.12 -8.24
C LEU A 45 3.00 0.96 -9.32
N ASP A 46 2.86 0.57 -10.58
CA ASP A 46 2.65 1.52 -11.68
C ASP A 46 1.37 2.32 -11.45
N THR A 47 0.30 1.66 -11.06
CA THR A 47 -0.98 2.32 -10.81
C THR A 47 -0.86 3.28 -9.63
N ALA A 48 -0.24 2.85 -8.53
CA ALA A 48 -0.07 3.70 -7.35
C ALA A 48 0.74 4.95 -7.69
N VAL A 49 1.83 4.80 -8.42
CA VAL A 49 2.65 5.94 -8.82
C VAL A 49 1.86 6.90 -9.71
N SER A 50 1.09 6.38 -10.65
CA SER A 50 0.31 7.24 -11.54
C SER A 50 -0.78 8.00 -10.79
N GLU A 51 -1.32 7.44 -9.71
CA GLU A 51 -2.38 8.08 -8.94
C GLU A 51 -1.87 9.14 -7.98
N THR A 52 -0.56 9.32 -7.84
CA THR A 52 0.00 10.36 -6.96
C THR A 52 -0.20 11.76 -7.53
N GLY A 53 -0.47 11.89 -8.82
CA GLY A 53 -0.58 13.19 -9.46
C GLY A 53 0.76 13.91 -9.59
N GLY A 54 1.86 13.18 -9.54
CA GLY A 54 3.20 13.75 -9.68
C GLY A 54 3.77 14.34 -8.39
N ARG A 55 3.07 14.22 -7.26
CA ARG A 55 3.56 14.69 -5.96
C ARG A 55 3.89 13.50 -5.08
N ARG A 56 4.92 13.65 -4.27
CA ARG A 56 5.19 12.62 -3.26
C ARG A 56 4.09 12.62 -2.21
N ARG A 57 3.62 11.44 -1.86
CA ARG A 57 2.50 11.29 -0.93
C ARG A 57 2.77 10.17 0.06
N PRO A 58 2.16 10.24 1.27
CA PRO A 58 2.19 9.07 2.14
C PRO A 58 1.33 7.96 1.56
N LEU A 59 1.73 6.72 1.82
CA LEU A 59 1.12 5.52 1.23
C LEU A 59 0.63 4.58 2.33
N LEU A 60 -0.64 4.21 2.25
CA LEU A 60 -1.21 3.14 3.08
C LEU A 60 -1.35 1.89 2.23
N VAL A 61 -0.74 0.80 2.65
CA VAL A 61 -0.91 -0.49 1.99
C VAL A 61 -1.63 -1.43 2.93
N ASP A 62 -2.85 -1.82 2.55
CA ASP A 62 -3.68 -2.73 3.32
C ASP A 62 -3.51 -4.13 2.77
N ILE A 63 -2.81 -4.99 3.52
CA ILE A 63 -2.59 -6.39 3.16
C ILE A 63 -3.39 -7.34 4.05
N THR A 64 -4.42 -6.84 4.70
CA THR A 64 -5.30 -7.65 5.54
C THR A 64 -5.88 -8.81 4.73
N GLY A 65 -5.66 -10.04 5.20
CA GLY A 65 -6.16 -11.24 4.51
C GLY A 65 -5.38 -11.63 3.25
N SER A 66 -4.24 -11.00 2.99
CA SER A 66 -3.39 -11.36 1.86
C SER A 66 -2.53 -12.59 2.19
N PRO A 67 -2.37 -13.51 1.24
CA PRO A 67 -1.40 -14.60 1.41
C PRO A 67 0.04 -14.06 1.36
N PRO A 68 1.01 -14.83 1.86
CA PRO A 68 2.41 -14.43 1.78
C PRO A 68 2.87 -14.24 0.34
N LEU A 69 3.76 -13.29 0.14
CA LEU A 69 4.39 -13.05 -1.17
C LEU A 69 5.64 -13.90 -1.31
N ASP A 70 5.94 -14.30 -2.53
CA ASP A 70 7.25 -14.90 -2.81
C ASP A 70 8.33 -13.83 -2.80
N ALA A 71 9.59 -14.29 -2.82
CA ALA A 71 10.74 -13.39 -2.67
C ALA A 71 10.83 -12.38 -3.82
N GLU A 72 10.56 -12.81 -5.03
CA GLU A 72 10.63 -11.93 -6.20
C GLU A 72 9.59 -10.81 -6.11
N THR A 73 8.36 -11.14 -5.75
CA THR A 73 7.28 -10.17 -5.61
C THR A 73 7.58 -9.18 -4.48
N ARG A 74 8.07 -9.68 -3.34
CA ARG A 74 8.47 -8.79 -2.23
C ARG A 74 9.53 -7.80 -2.67
N HIS A 75 10.51 -8.28 -3.45
CA HIS A 75 11.61 -7.45 -3.90
C HIS A 75 11.13 -6.29 -4.79
N LEU A 76 10.11 -6.53 -5.60
CA LEU A 76 9.56 -5.47 -6.45
C LEU A 76 8.95 -4.32 -5.64
N TYR A 77 8.42 -4.62 -4.46
CA TYR A 77 7.84 -3.59 -3.60
C TYR A 77 8.88 -2.84 -2.76
N SER A 78 10.17 -3.14 -2.90
CA SER A 78 11.22 -2.50 -2.11
C SER A 78 12.13 -1.60 -2.93
N GLY A 79 11.77 -1.31 -4.17
CA GLY A 79 12.64 -0.62 -5.10
C GLY A 79 12.67 0.89 -4.93
N GLN A 80 13.51 1.52 -5.75
CA GLN A 80 13.70 2.96 -5.76
C GLN A 80 12.43 3.73 -6.05
N ARG A 81 11.50 3.15 -6.80
CA ARG A 81 10.23 3.81 -7.13
C ARG A 81 9.43 4.14 -5.89
N LEU A 82 9.47 3.27 -4.87
CA LEU A 82 8.77 3.52 -3.61
C LEU A 82 9.31 4.77 -2.95
N VAL A 83 10.63 4.88 -2.85
CA VAL A 83 11.28 6.02 -2.21
C VAL A 83 11.05 7.30 -2.98
N THR A 84 11.05 7.24 -4.30
CA THR A 84 10.89 8.41 -5.14
C THR A 84 9.46 8.95 -5.11
N ALA A 85 8.47 8.06 -5.08
CA ALA A 85 7.07 8.45 -5.22
C ALA A 85 6.36 8.72 -3.90
N PHE A 86 6.85 8.18 -2.78
CA PHE A 86 6.13 8.24 -1.51
C PHE A 86 6.98 8.78 -0.38
N THR A 87 6.32 9.45 0.57
CA THR A 87 7.00 10.09 1.71
C THR A 87 7.07 9.21 2.94
N ALA A 88 6.14 8.26 3.06
CA ALA A 88 6.07 7.33 4.19
C ALA A 88 5.19 6.16 3.80
N LEU A 89 5.36 5.05 4.47
CA LEU A 89 4.60 3.84 4.22
C LEU A 89 4.01 3.31 5.52
N ALA A 90 2.69 3.16 5.57
CA ALA A 90 2.00 2.45 6.64
C ALA A 90 1.52 1.12 6.08
N LEU A 91 1.88 0.04 6.75
CA LEU A 91 1.45 -1.30 6.36
C LEU A 91 0.36 -1.75 7.33
N LEU A 92 -0.84 -1.98 6.80
CA LEU A 92 -1.98 -2.39 7.61
C LEU A 92 -2.15 -3.91 7.53
N VAL A 93 -2.11 -4.56 8.68
CA VAL A 93 -2.19 -6.03 8.79
C VAL A 93 -3.30 -6.41 9.76
N GLU A 94 -3.65 -7.69 9.76
CA GLU A 94 -4.62 -8.20 10.72
C GLU A 94 -4.07 -8.18 12.14
N ALA A 95 -4.95 -7.94 13.11
CA ALA A 95 -4.60 -7.98 14.52
C ALA A 95 -4.50 -9.44 14.97
N SER A 96 -3.58 -10.19 14.42
CA SER A 96 -3.36 -11.60 14.71
C SER A 96 -1.87 -11.90 14.67
N PRO A 97 -1.40 -12.97 15.33
CA PRO A 97 0.02 -13.35 15.24
C PRO A 97 0.48 -13.58 13.79
N LEU A 98 -0.37 -14.19 12.97
CA LEU A 98 -0.03 -14.43 11.57
C LEU A 98 0.07 -13.12 10.79
N GLY A 99 -0.88 -12.21 10.99
CA GLY A 99 -0.85 -10.89 10.31
C GLY A 99 0.38 -10.10 10.70
N ARG A 100 0.75 -10.11 11.98
CA ARG A 100 1.95 -9.42 12.45
C ARG A 100 3.21 -10.04 11.88
N MET A 101 3.26 -11.36 11.80
CA MET A 101 4.40 -12.04 11.21
C MET A 101 4.57 -11.68 9.74
N MET A 102 3.48 -11.63 8.99
CA MET A 102 3.54 -11.25 7.58
C MET A 102 3.99 -9.81 7.40
N GLY A 103 3.51 -8.91 8.25
CA GLY A 103 3.94 -7.52 8.22
C GLY A 103 5.43 -7.39 8.53
N ASN A 104 5.93 -8.15 9.50
CA ASN A 104 7.35 -8.14 9.84
C ASN A 104 8.22 -8.66 8.70
N ILE A 105 7.74 -9.65 7.96
CA ILE A 105 8.46 -10.14 6.78
C ILE A 105 8.56 -9.03 5.74
N TYR A 106 7.47 -8.34 5.46
CA TYR A 106 7.48 -7.20 4.56
C TYR A 106 8.51 -6.17 4.99
N PHE A 107 8.51 -5.84 6.27
CA PHE A 107 9.38 -4.84 6.84
C PHE A 107 10.85 -5.18 6.66
N ARG A 108 11.18 -6.46 6.89
CA ARG A 108 12.58 -6.90 6.80
C ARG A 108 13.11 -6.91 5.39
N VAL A 109 12.24 -7.28 4.44
CA VAL A 109 12.67 -7.45 3.05
C VAL A 109 12.65 -6.12 2.33
N ALA A 110 11.65 -5.29 2.58
CA ALA A 110 11.49 -4.05 1.85
C ALA A 110 12.54 -3.01 2.21
N ARG A 111 12.95 -2.91 3.49
CA ARG A 111 13.88 -1.89 3.96
C ARG A 111 13.71 -0.59 3.21
N PRO A 112 12.49 -0.03 3.20
CA PRO A 112 12.27 1.17 2.43
C PRO A 112 13.12 2.30 2.98
N GLY A 113 13.62 3.16 2.10
CA GLY A 113 14.37 4.33 2.50
C GLY A 113 13.49 5.47 2.98
N ILE A 114 12.24 5.19 3.35
CA ILE A 114 11.28 6.15 3.87
C ILE A 114 10.74 5.64 5.20
N PRO A 115 10.20 6.52 6.07
CA PRO A 115 9.59 6.08 7.31
C PRO A 115 8.51 5.05 7.05
N THR A 116 8.56 3.94 7.76
CA THR A 116 7.65 2.82 7.57
C THR A 116 7.21 2.27 8.91
N GLN A 117 5.91 2.03 9.06
CA GLN A 117 5.37 1.52 10.31
C GLN A 117 4.22 0.55 10.07
N LEU A 118 4.10 -0.43 10.97
CA LEU A 118 3.07 -1.45 10.93
C LEU A 118 1.89 -0.99 11.77
N PHE A 119 0.67 -1.22 11.28
CA PHE A 119 -0.55 -0.88 12.00
C PHE A 119 -1.57 -2.03 11.90
N VAL A 120 -2.43 -2.11 12.90
CA VAL A 120 -3.58 -3.04 12.88
C VAL A 120 -4.90 -2.27 12.82
N GLU A 121 -4.87 -0.95 12.97
CA GLU A 121 -6.07 -0.12 12.86
C GLU A 121 -5.85 0.98 11.84
N GLU A 122 -6.76 1.07 10.88
CA GLU A 122 -6.61 2.01 9.78
C GLU A 122 -6.61 3.46 10.23
N ALA A 123 -7.46 3.81 11.21
CA ALA A 123 -7.53 5.19 11.68
C ALA A 123 -6.18 5.67 12.24
N GLN A 124 -5.48 4.80 12.97
CA GLN A 124 -4.17 5.14 13.51
C GLN A 124 -3.14 5.27 12.40
N ALA A 125 -3.21 4.40 11.40
CA ALA A 125 -2.30 4.47 10.25
C ALA A 125 -2.48 5.80 9.51
N LEU A 126 -3.71 6.19 9.25
CA LEU A 126 -4.00 7.44 8.54
C LEU A 126 -3.55 8.66 9.34
N THR A 127 -3.76 8.66 10.65
CA THR A 127 -3.30 9.75 11.51
C THR A 127 -1.79 9.91 11.43
N TRP A 128 -1.07 8.79 11.50
CA TRP A 128 0.39 8.81 11.41
C TRP A 128 0.86 9.32 10.03
N LEU A 129 0.23 8.83 8.97
CA LEU A 129 0.61 9.22 7.61
C LEU A 129 0.38 10.69 7.32
N LYS A 130 -0.64 11.31 7.93
CA LYS A 130 -0.90 12.73 7.71
C LYS A 130 0.25 13.61 8.17
N GLY A 131 1.11 13.12 9.05
CA GLY A 131 2.32 13.82 9.43
C GLY A 131 3.38 13.88 8.34
N TYR A 132 3.18 13.16 7.24
CA TYR A 132 4.14 13.07 6.14
C TYR A 132 3.61 13.66 4.84
N LEU A 133 2.54 14.43 4.89
CA LEU A 133 2.07 15.18 3.73
C LEU A 133 3.09 16.27 3.38
N GLU A 134 3.38 16.40 2.10
CA GLU A 134 4.27 17.47 1.62
C GLU A 134 3.49 18.60 1.01
#